data_524d8b52da3223d0f356cbd1be195283
#
_entry.id   524d8b52da3223d0f356cbd1be195283
#
_cell.length_a   1.000
_cell.length_b   1.000
_cell.length_c   1.000
_cell.angle_alpha   90.00
_cell.angle_beta   90.00
_cell.angle_gamma   90.00
#
_symmetry.space_group_name_H-M   'P 1'
#
loop_
_entity.id
_entity.type
_entity.pdbx_description
1 polymer ?
#
loop_
_entity_poly.entity_id
_entity_poly.type
_entity_poly.pdbx_seq_one_letter_code
_entity_poly.pdbx_strand_id
1 'polypeptide(L)'
;MQGFEPNDRRFYPIYQALVEDRMPALFHTGQTGIGAGLPGGHGIKLRYSDPMLVDDVAADFPELTIVLAHPSVPWVDAQISIATHKSNVYIDLSGWSPKYFPPQLVKAANGLLRNKVLFGSDFPVIQVDRWRADFETLDINPEVAPLIFKTNALRVLGIAS
;
A
#
# COMPACT_ATOMS: atom_id res chain seq x y z
N MET A 1 -6.39 8.48 -14.86
CA MET A 1 -5.06 8.53 -14.20
C MET A 1 -4.46 9.90 -14.37
N GLN A 2 -3.76 10.37 -13.34
CA GLN A 2 -3.24 11.74 -13.30
C GLN A 2 -2.11 11.99 -14.31
N GLY A 3 -1.37 10.95 -14.72
CA GLY A 3 -0.31 11.06 -15.74
C GLY A 3 0.94 11.81 -15.28
N PHE A 4 1.20 11.83 -13.98
CA PHE A 4 2.41 12.39 -13.37
C PHE A 4 3.06 11.40 -12.41
N GLU A 5 4.33 11.62 -12.12
CA GLU A 5 5.10 10.84 -11.15
C GLU A 5 4.89 11.41 -9.75
N PRO A 6 4.73 10.57 -8.70
CA PRO A 6 4.57 11.04 -7.32
C PRO A 6 5.67 12.00 -6.84
N ASN A 7 6.91 11.77 -7.28
CA ASN A 7 8.08 12.60 -6.93
C ASN A 7 8.26 13.85 -7.79
N ASP A 8 7.29 14.19 -8.64
CA ASP A 8 7.32 15.46 -9.38
C ASP A 8 7.11 16.62 -8.39
N ARG A 9 8.13 17.45 -8.23
CA ARG A 9 8.17 18.55 -7.25
C ARG A 9 7.05 19.57 -7.41
N ARG A 10 6.40 19.63 -8.56
CA ARG A 10 5.22 20.49 -8.77
C ARG A 10 4.04 20.12 -7.86
N PHE A 11 4.01 18.88 -7.38
CA PHE A 11 2.96 18.37 -6.48
C PHE A 11 3.37 18.36 -5.00
N TYR A 12 4.61 18.70 -4.66
CA TYR A 12 5.09 18.78 -3.28
C TYR A 12 4.26 19.69 -2.37
N PRO A 13 3.66 20.81 -2.83
CA PRO A 13 2.73 21.59 -2.00
C PRO A 13 1.54 20.79 -1.49
N ILE A 14 1.10 19.73 -2.19
CA ILE A 14 0.04 18.82 -1.72
C ILE A 14 0.55 18.03 -0.50
N TYR A 15 1.76 17.48 -0.58
CA TYR A 15 2.35 16.70 0.52
C TYR A 15 2.61 17.57 1.74
N GLN A 16 3.04 18.82 1.53
CA GLN A 16 3.20 19.79 2.61
C GLN A 16 1.87 20.05 3.34
N ALA A 17 0.78 20.26 2.60
CA ALA A 17 -0.55 20.44 3.19
C ALA A 17 -1.01 19.19 3.97
N LEU A 18 -0.74 17.98 3.46
CA LEU A 18 -1.06 16.75 4.17
C LEU A 18 -0.28 16.59 5.48
N VAL A 19 0.98 17.03 5.51
CA VAL A 19 1.79 17.08 6.74
C VAL A 19 1.18 18.06 7.76
N GLU A 20 0.84 19.27 7.32
CA GLU A 20 0.24 20.31 8.17
C GLU A 20 -1.09 19.86 8.78
N ASP A 21 -1.92 19.19 7.99
CA ASP A 21 -3.22 18.65 8.41
C ASP A 21 -3.12 17.27 9.10
N ARG A 22 -1.93 16.68 9.21
CA ARG A 22 -1.69 15.34 9.76
C ARG A 22 -2.48 14.25 9.03
N MET A 23 -2.69 14.42 7.74
CA MET A 23 -3.41 13.46 6.90
C MET A 23 -2.44 12.48 6.23
N PRO A 24 -2.75 11.17 6.21
CA PRO A 24 -1.95 10.22 5.48
C PRO A 24 -2.15 10.38 3.95
N ALA A 25 -1.07 10.13 3.20
CA ALA A 25 -1.12 10.02 1.75
C ALA A 25 -1.27 8.56 1.35
N LEU A 26 -2.28 8.23 0.54
CA LEU A 26 -2.47 6.91 -0.05
C LEU A 26 -2.04 6.95 -1.52
N PHE A 27 -1.07 6.11 -1.89
CA PHE A 27 -0.59 5.97 -3.26
C PHE A 27 -0.97 4.60 -3.82
N HIS A 28 -1.64 4.59 -4.98
CA HIS A 28 -1.76 3.37 -5.77
C HIS A 28 -0.37 2.91 -6.24
N THR A 29 0.01 1.67 -5.96
CA THR A 29 1.29 1.10 -6.37
C THR A 29 1.11 -0.27 -7.04
N GLY A 30 2.00 -0.59 -7.99
CA GLY A 30 1.91 -1.81 -8.77
C GLY A 30 0.97 -1.74 -9.97
N GLN A 31 0.66 -2.89 -10.53
CA GLN A 31 -0.25 -2.98 -11.67
C GLN A 31 -1.69 -2.65 -11.26
N THR A 32 -2.45 -2.12 -12.21
CA THR A 32 -3.88 -1.82 -12.03
C THR A 32 -4.76 -2.78 -12.82
N GLY A 33 -5.95 -3.06 -12.30
CA GLY A 33 -7.00 -3.76 -13.05
C GLY A 33 -7.63 -2.90 -14.17
N ILE A 34 -7.48 -1.57 -14.09
CA ILE A 34 -8.01 -0.67 -15.13
C ILE A 34 -7.21 -0.87 -16.42
N GLY A 35 -7.92 -1.16 -17.52
CA GLY A 35 -7.29 -1.41 -18.82
C GLY A 35 -6.66 -2.79 -18.97
N ALA A 36 -6.68 -3.64 -17.95
CA ALA A 36 -6.12 -4.99 -18.03
C ALA A 36 -6.80 -5.81 -19.14
N GLY A 37 -5.99 -6.48 -19.97
CA GLY A 37 -6.47 -7.25 -21.11
C GLY A 37 -6.86 -6.42 -22.36
N LEU A 38 -6.86 -5.10 -22.27
CA LEU A 38 -7.14 -4.24 -23.44
C LEU A 38 -5.86 -3.89 -24.21
N PRO A 39 -5.96 -3.64 -25.53
CA PRO A 39 -4.81 -3.20 -26.32
C PRO A 39 -4.15 -1.96 -25.71
N GLY A 40 -2.85 -2.03 -25.49
CA GLY A 40 -2.08 -0.95 -24.86
C GLY A 40 -2.51 -0.59 -23.43
N GLY A 41 -3.26 -1.48 -22.74
CA GLY A 41 -3.72 -1.23 -21.38
C GLY A 41 -4.58 0.03 -21.24
N HIS A 42 -5.35 0.38 -22.29
CA HIS A 42 -6.13 1.63 -22.34
C HIS A 42 -5.26 2.90 -22.19
N GLY A 43 -3.99 2.84 -22.64
CA GLY A 43 -3.04 3.96 -22.56
C GLY A 43 -2.41 4.18 -21.18
N ILE A 44 -2.70 3.30 -20.21
CA ILE A 44 -2.15 3.40 -18.86
C ILE A 44 -0.67 2.99 -18.85
N LYS A 45 0.15 3.82 -18.26
CA LYS A 45 1.60 3.57 -18.12
C LYS A 45 1.88 3.14 -16.68
N LEU A 46 2.20 1.86 -16.47
CA LEU A 46 2.43 1.28 -15.15
C LEU A 46 3.57 1.96 -14.37
N ARG A 47 4.55 2.55 -15.05
CA ARG A 47 5.67 3.25 -14.38
C ARG A 47 5.24 4.31 -13.38
N TYR A 48 4.06 4.91 -13.55
CA TYR A 48 3.54 5.92 -12.60
C TYR A 48 3.10 5.32 -11.26
N SER A 49 3.01 3.99 -11.18
CA SER A 49 2.70 3.23 -9.96
C SER A 49 3.91 2.43 -9.43
N ASP A 50 5.12 2.73 -9.90
CA ASP A 50 6.35 2.20 -9.32
C ASP A 50 6.53 2.77 -7.90
N PRO A 51 6.57 1.93 -6.85
CA PRO A 51 6.72 2.40 -5.48
C PRO A 51 8.03 3.15 -5.22
N MET A 52 9.09 2.94 -6.05
CA MET A 52 10.34 3.69 -5.93
C MET A 52 10.16 5.19 -6.13
N LEU A 53 9.16 5.63 -6.90
CA LEU A 53 8.83 7.05 -7.01
C LEU A 53 8.28 7.64 -5.69
N VAL A 54 7.70 6.79 -4.84
CA VAL A 54 7.21 7.21 -3.53
C VAL A 54 8.33 7.22 -2.49
N ASP A 55 9.42 6.47 -2.71
CA ASP A 55 10.60 6.49 -1.83
C ASP A 55 11.20 7.91 -1.72
N ASP A 56 11.27 8.64 -2.84
CA ASP A 56 11.73 10.04 -2.87
C ASP A 56 10.82 10.93 -2.00
N VAL A 57 9.49 10.78 -2.16
CA VAL A 57 8.51 11.55 -1.38
C VAL A 57 8.63 11.24 0.11
N ALA A 58 8.80 9.96 0.46
CA ALA A 58 8.96 9.54 1.84
C ALA A 58 10.25 10.05 2.50
N ALA A 59 11.30 10.26 1.70
CA ALA A 59 12.56 10.84 2.16
C ALA A 59 12.45 12.35 2.34
N ASP A 60 11.78 13.04 1.41
CA ASP A 60 11.64 14.50 1.42
C ASP A 60 10.60 14.99 2.46
N PHE A 61 9.65 14.13 2.85
CA PHE A 61 8.59 14.40 3.84
C PHE A 61 8.57 13.33 4.94
N PRO A 62 9.55 13.31 5.84
CA PRO A 62 9.65 12.27 6.88
C PRO A 62 8.47 12.30 7.89
N GLU A 63 7.76 13.42 8.03
CA GLU A 63 6.57 13.57 8.87
C GLU A 63 5.29 13.06 8.19
N LEU A 64 5.29 12.90 6.86
CA LEU A 64 4.14 12.43 6.11
C LEU A 64 3.94 10.93 6.33
N THR A 65 2.78 10.56 6.84
CA THR A 65 2.37 9.15 6.86
C THR A 65 1.98 8.71 5.44
N ILE A 66 2.64 7.70 4.92
CA ILE A 66 2.44 7.21 3.55
C ILE A 66 1.93 5.77 3.58
N VAL A 67 0.89 5.49 2.81
CA VAL A 67 0.36 4.15 2.60
C VAL A 67 0.49 3.77 1.12
N LEU A 68 1.24 2.70 0.85
CA LEU A 68 1.37 2.11 -0.48
C LEU A 68 0.21 1.11 -0.66
N ALA A 69 -0.78 1.48 -1.47
CA ALA A 69 -1.95 0.66 -1.71
C ALA A 69 -1.61 -0.48 -2.68
N HIS A 70 -2.11 -1.65 -2.33
CA HIS A 70 -2.02 -2.92 -3.02
C HIS A 70 -0.65 -3.62 -2.90
N PRO A 71 -0.60 -4.95 -3.07
CA PRO A 71 0.65 -5.65 -3.37
C PRO A 71 1.22 -5.12 -4.69
N SER A 72 2.37 -4.46 -4.63
CA SER A 72 2.92 -3.68 -5.75
C SER A 72 3.52 -4.57 -6.86
N VAL A 73 2.79 -5.56 -7.34
CA VAL A 73 3.27 -6.40 -8.46
C VAL A 73 3.51 -5.53 -9.70
N PRO A 74 4.69 -5.63 -10.38
CA PRO A 74 5.79 -6.58 -10.12
C PRO A 74 6.84 -6.10 -9.10
N TRP A 75 6.71 -4.93 -8.48
CA TRP A 75 7.71 -4.28 -7.60
C TRP A 75 7.53 -4.61 -6.11
N VAL A 76 7.07 -5.81 -5.78
CA VAL A 76 6.78 -6.21 -4.38
C VAL A 76 8.00 -6.11 -3.48
N ASP A 77 9.17 -6.52 -3.97
CA ASP A 77 10.41 -6.46 -3.19
C ASP A 77 10.87 -5.01 -2.94
N ALA A 78 10.66 -4.12 -3.92
CA ALA A 78 10.89 -2.69 -3.74
C ALA A 78 9.93 -2.11 -2.68
N GLN A 79 8.64 -2.43 -2.76
CA GLN A 79 7.64 -2.03 -1.76
C GLN A 79 8.02 -2.46 -0.35
N ILE A 80 8.41 -3.74 -0.17
CA ILE A 80 8.87 -4.29 1.11
C ILE A 80 10.12 -3.54 1.60
N SER A 81 11.08 -3.29 0.70
CA SER A 81 12.32 -2.59 1.03
C SER A 81 12.06 -1.16 1.50
N ILE A 82 11.21 -0.42 0.81
CA ILE A 82 10.82 0.94 1.19
C ILE A 82 10.14 0.95 2.55
N ALA A 83 9.12 0.11 2.75
CA ALA A 83 8.40 0.04 4.02
C ALA A 83 9.29 -0.42 5.19
N THR A 84 10.32 -1.22 4.92
CA THR A 84 11.32 -1.61 5.92
C THR A 84 12.27 -0.47 6.25
N HIS A 85 12.73 0.27 5.25
CA HIS A 85 13.72 1.33 5.38
C HIS A 85 13.13 2.63 5.95
N LYS A 86 11.90 2.99 5.56
CA LYS A 86 11.24 4.24 5.93
C LYS A 86 10.23 4.02 7.06
N SER A 87 10.40 4.69 8.20
CA SER A 87 9.50 4.56 9.36
C SER A 87 8.08 5.03 9.08
N ASN A 88 7.92 6.00 8.19
CA ASN A 88 6.67 6.66 7.82
C ASN A 88 5.91 5.98 6.67
N VAL A 89 6.39 4.83 6.13
CA VAL A 89 5.75 4.12 5.01
C VAL A 89 5.10 2.82 5.49
N TYR A 90 3.87 2.59 5.06
CA TYR A 90 3.01 1.45 5.36
C TYR A 90 2.53 0.78 4.07
N ILE A 91 2.02 -0.47 4.16
CA ILE A 91 1.47 -1.22 3.02
C ILE A 91 0.02 -1.56 3.31
N ASP A 92 -0.85 -1.30 2.37
CA ASP A 92 -2.24 -1.73 2.37
C ASP A 92 -2.40 -2.96 1.46
N LEU A 93 -3.14 -3.96 1.90
CA LEU A 93 -3.33 -5.24 1.20
C LEU A 93 -4.55 -5.26 0.28
N SER A 94 -5.12 -4.12 -0.06
CA SER A 94 -6.31 -4.02 -0.90
C SER A 94 -6.07 -4.39 -2.37
N GLY A 95 -7.14 -4.47 -3.16
CA GLY A 95 -7.10 -4.64 -4.62
C GLY A 95 -6.73 -6.03 -5.13
N TRP A 96 -6.28 -6.92 -4.25
CA TRP A 96 -5.93 -8.30 -4.57
C TRP A 96 -6.62 -9.28 -3.62
N SER A 97 -7.08 -10.41 -4.15
CA SER A 97 -7.49 -11.52 -3.29
C SER A 97 -6.25 -12.11 -2.60
N PRO A 98 -6.27 -12.29 -1.27
CA PRO A 98 -5.13 -12.78 -0.49
C PRO A 98 -4.50 -14.07 -1.01
N LYS A 99 -5.28 -14.96 -1.61
CA LYS A 99 -4.78 -16.21 -2.21
C LYS A 99 -3.74 -16.01 -3.32
N TYR A 100 -3.63 -14.79 -3.86
CA TYR A 100 -2.65 -14.43 -4.88
C TYR A 100 -1.51 -13.58 -4.34
N PHE A 101 -1.43 -13.37 -3.03
CA PHE A 101 -0.35 -12.58 -2.45
C PHE A 101 1.01 -13.24 -2.71
N PRO A 102 2.00 -12.46 -3.14
CA PRO A 102 3.36 -12.94 -3.26
C PRO A 102 3.89 -13.47 -1.92
N PRO A 103 4.52 -14.66 -1.89
CA PRO A 103 4.99 -15.28 -0.64
C PRO A 103 5.92 -14.39 0.19
N GLN A 104 6.76 -13.57 -0.46
CA GLN A 104 7.65 -12.63 0.22
C GLN A 104 6.87 -11.55 0.99
N LEU A 105 5.70 -11.12 0.48
CA LEU A 105 4.84 -10.16 1.18
C LEU A 105 4.22 -10.79 2.44
N VAL A 106 3.73 -12.02 2.34
CA VAL A 106 3.19 -12.79 3.48
C VAL A 106 4.27 -12.97 4.55
N LYS A 107 5.48 -13.35 4.15
CA LYS A 107 6.63 -13.48 5.05
C LYS A 107 6.99 -12.15 5.72
N ALA A 108 7.01 -11.05 4.98
CA ALA A 108 7.29 -9.72 5.52
C ALA A 108 6.21 -9.28 6.51
N ALA A 109 4.93 -9.51 6.21
CA ALA A 109 3.80 -9.20 7.06
C ALA A 109 3.85 -9.96 8.41
N ASN A 110 4.31 -11.22 8.40
CA ASN A 110 4.51 -12.01 9.63
C ASN A 110 5.71 -11.58 10.47
N GLY A 111 6.66 -10.84 9.89
CA GLY A 111 7.93 -10.51 10.52
C GLY A 111 8.21 -9.01 10.56
N LEU A 112 9.12 -8.55 9.72
CA LEU A 112 9.65 -7.18 9.71
C LEU A 112 8.58 -6.10 9.60
N LEU A 113 7.50 -6.37 8.86
CA LEU A 113 6.43 -5.42 8.60
C LEU A 113 5.14 -5.71 9.39
N ARG A 114 5.17 -6.57 10.43
CA ARG A 114 3.98 -6.92 11.23
C ARG A 114 3.18 -5.72 11.75
N ASN A 115 3.87 -4.62 12.03
CA ASN A 115 3.28 -3.38 12.51
C ASN A 115 3.03 -2.35 11.39
N LYS A 116 3.23 -2.69 10.13
CA LYS A 116 3.19 -1.74 9.01
C LYS A 116 2.27 -2.18 7.87
N VAL A 117 1.66 -3.35 7.98
CA VAL A 117 0.73 -3.88 6.99
C VAL A 117 -0.70 -3.65 7.47
N LEU A 118 -1.55 -3.16 6.57
CA LEU A 118 -2.92 -2.76 6.82
C LEU A 118 -3.90 -3.62 6.02
N PHE A 119 -5.07 -3.88 6.59
CA PHE A 119 -6.19 -4.46 5.87
C PHE A 119 -6.82 -3.43 4.93
N GLY A 120 -7.14 -3.87 3.72
CA GLY A 120 -8.02 -3.22 2.77
C GLY A 120 -8.58 -4.26 1.80
N SER A 121 -9.80 -4.07 1.30
CA SER A 121 -10.42 -4.96 0.31
C SER A 121 -10.53 -4.33 -1.08
N ASP A 122 -10.44 -2.99 -1.15
CA ASP A 122 -10.75 -2.23 -2.37
C ASP A 122 -12.25 -2.37 -2.75
N PHE A 123 -13.11 -2.37 -1.71
CA PHE A 123 -14.57 -2.40 -1.95
C PHE A 123 -15.01 -1.26 -2.88
N PRO A 124 -15.88 -1.51 -3.88
CA PRO A 124 -16.65 -2.73 -4.10
C PRO A 124 -16.00 -3.78 -5.02
N VAL A 125 -14.74 -3.61 -5.40
CA VAL A 125 -14.00 -4.52 -6.31
C VAL A 125 -13.90 -5.92 -5.69
N ILE A 126 -13.51 -6.00 -4.42
CA ILE A 126 -13.51 -7.25 -3.66
C ILE A 126 -14.38 -7.06 -2.42
N GLN A 127 -15.36 -7.95 -2.24
CA GLN A 127 -16.20 -7.96 -1.05
C GLN A 127 -15.38 -8.33 0.19
N VAL A 128 -15.61 -7.65 1.31
CA VAL A 128 -14.87 -7.83 2.56
C VAL A 128 -14.90 -9.28 3.04
N ASP A 129 -16.08 -9.93 3.02
CA ASP A 129 -16.22 -11.31 3.48
C ASP A 129 -15.41 -12.29 2.62
N ARG A 130 -15.39 -12.07 1.30
CA ARG A 130 -14.55 -12.85 0.38
C ARG A 130 -13.07 -12.64 0.66
N TRP A 131 -12.64 -11.39 0.84
CA TRP A 131 -11.26 -11.07 1.14
C TRP A 131 -10.81 -11.76 2.44
N ARG A 132 -11.66 -11.71 3.49
CA ARG A 132 -11.38 -12.36 4.77
C ARG A 132 -11.26 -13.88 4.63
N ALA A 133 -12.19 -14.52 3.92
CA ALA A 133 -12.14 -15.95 3.69
C ALA A 133 -10.86 -16.38 2.95
N ASP A 134 -10.44 -15.60 1.94
CA ASP A 134 -9.18 -15.85 1.23
C ASP A 134 -7.96 -15.59 2.13
N PHE A 135 -8.01 -14.60 3.04
CA PHE A 135 -6.93 -14.30 3.99
C PHE A 135 -6.75 -15.41 5.04
N GLU A 136 -7.81 -16.04 5.49
CA GLU A 136 -7.77 -17.18 6.43
C GLU A 136 -7.06 -18.41 5.85
N THR A 137 -6.85 -18.46 4.54
CA THR A 137 -6.06 -19.53 3.89
C THR A 137 -4.55 -19.29 3.91
N LEU A 138 -4.13 -18.08 4.29
CA LEU A 138 -2.71 -17.72 4.38
C LEU A 138 -2.09 -18.23 5.68
N ASP A 139 -0.80 -18.51 5.63
CA ASP A 139 0.02 -18.82 6.82
C ASP A 139 0.41 -17.50 7.53
N ILE A 140 -0.60 -16.86 8.17
CA ILE A 140 -0.40 -15.65 8.98
C ILE A 140 -0.44 -16.04 10.46
N ASN A 141 0.56 -15.60 11.21
CA ASN A 141 0.64 -15.82 12.65
C ASN A 141 -0.60 -15.25 13.35
N PRO A 142 -1.23 -16.00 14.27
CA PRO A 142 -2.46 -15.57 14.96
C PRO A 142 -2.34 -14.21 15.67
N GLU A 143 -1.15 -13.88 16.19
CA GLU A 143 -0.90 -12.58 16.82
C GLU A 143 -0.75 -11.42 15.82
N VAL A 144 -0.48 -11.71 14.54
CA VAL A 144 -0.31 -10.69 13.50
C VAL A 144 -1.63 -10.32 12.84
N ALA A 145 -2.56 -11.26 12.69
CA ALA A 145 -3.84 -11.01 12.05
C ALA A 145 -4.61 -9.81 12.67
N PRO A 146 -4.75 -9.67 14.01
CA PRO A 146 -5.40 -8.50 14.62
C PRO A 146 -4.67 -7.18 14.33
N LEU A 147 -3.34 -7.22 14.18
CA LEU A 147 -2.56 -6.03 13.83
C LEU A 147 -2.93 -5.56 12.42
N ILE A 148 -2.99 -6.49 11.45
CA ILE A 148 -3.35 -6.21 10.06
C ILE A 148 -4.80 -5.71 9.97
N PHE A 149 -5.74 -6.40 10.62
CA PHE A 149 -7.17 -6.08 10.50
C PHE A 149 -7.58 -4.78 11.17
N LYS A 150 -6.89 -4.35 12.25
CA LYS A 150 -7.36 -3.22 13.05
C LYS A 150 -6.24 -2.35 13.60
N THR A 151 -5.35 -2.92 14.41
CA THR A 151 -4.47 -2.15 15.29
C THR A 151 -3.53 -1.21 14.53
N ASN A 152 -2.96 -1.69 13.42
CA ASN A 152 -2.07 -0.88 12.60
C ASN A 152 -2.80 0.32 11.98
N ALA A 153 -4.02 0.11 11.47
CA ALA A 153 -4.83 1.20 10.89
C ALA A 153 -5.20 2.25 11.94
N LEU A 154 -5.62 1.86 13.14
CA LEU A 154 -5.92 2.80 14.24
C LEU A 154 -4.71 3.70 14.54
N ARG A 155 -3.52 3.09 14.63
CA ARG A 155 -2.28 3.84 14.88
C ARG A 155 -1.93 4.79 13.73
N VAL A 156 -2.01 4.31 12.48
CA VAL A 156 -1.69 5.11 11.28
C VAL A 156 -2.62 6.30 11.12
N LEU A 157 -3.89 6.11 11.47
CA LEU A 157 -4.92 7.16 11.36
C LEU A 157 -5.05 8.02 12.62
N GLY A 158 -4.26 7.74 13.67
CA GLY A 158 -4.33 8.49 14.93
C GLY A 158 -5.67 8.34 15.66
N ILE A 159 -6.37 7.22 15.45
CA ILE A 159 -7.68 6.95 16.08
C ILE A 159 -7.44 6.21 17.40
N ALA A 160 -8.00 6.75 18.50
CA ALA A 160 -7.95 6.06 19.79
C ALA A 160 -8.66 4.70 19.74
N SER A 161 -8.04 3.69 20.35
CA SER A 161 -8.59 2.32 20.42
C SER A 161 -9.70 2.20 21.47
#